data_17c8a6e7b94c1b2f197bee9be835a6a6
#
_entry.id   17c8a6e7b94c1b2f197bee9be835a6a6
#
_cell.length_a   1.000
_cell.length_b   1.000
_cell.length_c   1.000
_cell.angle_alpha   90.00
_cell.angle_beta   90.00
_cell.angle_gamma   90.00
#
_symmetry.space_group_name_H-M   'P 1'
#
loop_
_entity.id
_entity.type
_entity.pdbx_description
1 polymer ?
#
loop_
_entity_poly.entity_id
_entity_poly.type
_entity_poly.pdbx_seq_one_letter_code
_entity_poly.pdbx_strand_id
1 'polypeptide(L)'
;MSDHPNAALARRIGEAFNSGDTTAMADALADDIEWHEIGRAEPIVGKAALAARFGMDSGAPPPYQITAELHDVIANDDHTISLATAHATKDGRTFDYRVAEIYHIKDGKITARWAFSDDTQAINDFFQGA
;
A
#
# COMPACT_ATOMS: atom_id res chain seq x y z
N MET A 1 14.85 -15.53 -15.34
CA MET A 1 13.41 -15.63 -15.57
C MET A 1 12.77 -14.26 -15.35
N SER A 2 11.88 -13.89 -16.23
CA SER A 2 11.16 -12.63 -16.06
C SER A 2 10.02 -12.82 -15.09
N ASP A 3 9.73 -11.77 -14.31
CA ASP A 3 8.57 -11.76 -13.43
C ASP A 3 7.27 -11.86 -14.23
N HIS A 4 6.25 -12.45 -13.62
CA HIS A 4 4.88 -12.31 -14.13
C HIS A 4 4.58 -10.81 -14.28
N PRO A 5 3.83 -10.36 -15.30
CA PRO A 5 3.53 -8.93 -15.48
C PRO A 5 2.95 -8.26 -14.24
N ASN A 6 2.12 -8.97 -13.50
CA ASN A 6 1.54 -8.43 -12.26
C ASN A 6 2.57 -8.31 -11.15
N ALA A 7 3.56 -9.21 -11.09
CA ALA A 7 4.66 -9.07 -10.14
C ALA A 7 5.53 -7.86 -10.49
N ALA A 8 5.80 -7.65 -11.77
CA ALA A 8 6.56 -6.48 -12.22
C ALA A 8 5.81 -5.19 -11.88
N LEU A 9 4.49 -5.16 -12.04
CA LEU A 9 3.67 -4.01 -11.65
C LEU A 9 3.78 -3.73 -10.14
N ALA A 10 3.66 -4.77 -9.32
CA ALA A 10 3.77 -4.61 -7.86
C ALA A 10 5.13 -4.05 -7.44
N ARG A 11 6.21 -4.47 -8.10
CA ARG A 11 7.55 -3.95 -7.83
C ARG A 11 7.65 -2.47 -8.20
N ARG A 12 7.09 -2.06 -9.33
CA ARG A 12 7.07 -0.65 -9.74
C ARG A 12 6.25 0.21 -8.76
N ILE A 13 5.15 -0.32 -8.26
CA ILE A 13 4.34 0.37 -7.25
C ILE A 13 5.14 0.58 -5.96
N GLY A 14 5.87 -0.45 -5.53
CA GLY A 14 6.74 -0.34 -4.35
C GLY A 14 7.79 0.74 -4.51
N GLU A 15 8.42 0.82 -5.69
CA GLU A 15 9.40 1.86 -5.98
C GLU A 15 8.76 3.26 -5.98
N ALA A 16 7.58 3.38 -6.59
CA ALA A 16 6.85 4.65 -6.61
C ALA A 16 6.45 5.09 -5.19
N PHE A 17 6.01 4.15 -4.38
CA PHE A 17 5.67 4.41 -2.98
C PHE A 17 6.87 4.95 -2.21
N ASN A 18 8.02 4.30 -2.34
CA ASN A 18 9.24 4.70 -1.62
C ASN A 18 9.80 6.05 -2.09
N SER A 19 9.62 6.36 -3.37
CA SER A 19 10.11 7.62 -3.96
C SER A 19 9.11 8.78 -3.86
N GLY A 20 7.89 8.50 -3.41
CA GLY A 20 6.84 9.52 -3.33
C GLY A 20 6.24 9.88 -4.68
N ASP A 21 6.34 9.01 -5.67
CA ASP A 21 5.79 9.24 -7.00
C ASP A 21 4.28 8.96 -7.00
N THR A 22 3.50 9.93 -6.57
CA THR A 22 2.05 9.79 -6.44
C THR A 22 1.34 9.63 -7.78
N THR A 23 1.92 10.19 -8.85
CA THR A 23 1.36 10.03 -10.20
C THR A 23 1.44 8.59 -10.67
N ALA A 24 2.62 7.96 -10.51
CA ALA A 24 2.79 6.56 -10.88
C ALA A 24 1.89 5.64 -10.05
N MET A 25 1.74 5.93 -8.76
CA MET A 25 0.83 5.17 -7.89
C MET A 25 -0.61 5.31 -8.35
N ALA A 26 -1.07 6.52 -8.61
CA ALA A 26 -2.44 6.77 -9.06
C ALA A 26 -2.74 6.09 -10.40
N ASP A 27 -1.77 6.10 -11.32
CA ASP A 27 -1.93 5.46 -12.63
C ASP A 27 -2.06 3.94 -12.54
N ALA A 28 -1.52 3.34 -11.50
CA ALA A 28 -1.59 1.90 -11.28
C ALA A 28 -2.91 1.45 -10.65
N LEU A 29 -3.76 2.37 -10.20
CA LEU A 29 -5.01 2.06 -9.52
C LEU A 29 -6.21 2.18 -10.47
N ALA A 30 -7.15 1.24 -10.35
CA ALA A 30 -8.43 1.37 -11.04
C ALA A 30 -9.24 2.52 -10.41
N ASP A 31 -10.11 3.16 -11.20
CA ASP A 31 -10.92 4.28 -10.69
C ASP A 31 -11.81 3.88 -9.51
N ASP A 32 -12.27 2.64 -9.49
CA ASP A 32 -13.14 2.08 -8.47
C ASP A 32 -12.38 1.18 -7.49
N ILE A 33 -11.10 1.44 -7.29
CA ILE A 33 -10.23 0.66 -6.38
C ILE A 33 -10.91 0.40 -5.04
N GLU A 34 -10.78 -0.82 -4.55
CA GLU A 34 -11.24 -1.22 -3.22
C GLU A 34 -10.01 -1.45 -2.34
N TRP A 35 -9.77 -0.53 -1.42
CA TRP A 35 -8.56 -0.50 -0.61
C TRP A 35 -8.88 -0.85 0.83
N HIS A 36 -8.34 -1.98 1.30
CA HIS A 36 -8.52 -2.45 2.67
C HIS A 36 -7.27 -2.14 3.48
N GLU A 37 -7.42 -1.28 4.48
CA GLU A 37 -6.32 -0.96 5.39
C GLU A 37 -6.21 -2.02 6.49
N ILE A 38 -4.99 -2.20 7.00
CA ILE A 38 -4.73 -3.11 8.11
C ILE A 38 -5.58 -2.67 9.31
N GLY A 39 -6.30 -3.62 9.89
CA GLY A 39 -7.09 -3.39 11.10
C GLY A 39 -8.39 -2.64 10.90
N ARG A 40 -8.80 -2.38 9.66
CA ARG A 40 -10.06 -1.72 9.34
C ARG A 40 -11.03 -2.71 8.71
N ALA A 41 -12.28 -2.70 9.19
CA ALA A 41 -13.29 -3.62 8.68
C ALA A 41 -13.84 -3.21 7.32
N GLU A 42 -13.93 -1.91 7.07
CA GLU A 42 -14.53 -1.40 5.85
C GLU A 42 -13.48 -0.85 4.88
N PRO A 43 -13.61 -1.14 3.57
CA PRO A 43 -12.68 -0.62 2.58
C PRO A 43 -12.94 0.85 2.26
N ILE A 44 -11.90 1.48 1.72
CA ILE A 44 -12.00 2.78 1.05
C ILE A 44 -12.25 2.48 -0.41
N VAL A 45 -13.31 3.02 -0.99
CA VAL A 45 -13.70 2.74 -2.36
C VAL A 45 -13.52 3.98 -3.24
N GLY A 46 -12.77 3.82 -4.32
CA GLY A 46 -12.55 4.86 -5.31
C GLY A 46 -11.27 5.65 -5.09
N LYS A 47 -10.66 6.08 -6.20
CA LYS A 47 -9.42 6.86 -6.17
C LYS A 47 -9.54 8.16 -5.39
N ALA A 48 -10.66 8.87 -5.55
CA ALA A 48 -10.86 10.16 -4.89
C ALA A 48 -10.91 10.00 -3.36
N ALA A 49 -11.64 9.00 -2.89
CA ALA A 49 -11.72 8.71 -1.46
C ALA A 49 -10.36 8.29 -0.90
N LEU A 50 -9.60 7.51 -1.67
CA LEU A 50 -8.26 7.08 -1.26
C LEU A 50 -7.31 8.26 -1.17
N ALA A 51 -7.33 9.16 -2.15
CA ALA A 51 -6.50 10.36 -2.14
C ALA A 51 -6.83 11.24 -0.94
N ALA A 52 -8.11 11.42 -0.64
CA ALA A 52 -8.56 12.18 0.53
C ALA A 52 -8.08 11.54 1.84
N ARG A 53 -8.14 10.21 1.92
CA ARG A 53 -7.71 9.47 3.12
C ARG A 53 -6.22 9.70 3.43
N PHE A 54 -5.40 9.78 2.40
CA PHE A 54 -3.97 10.01 2.55
C PHE A 54 -3.57 11.48 2.47
N GLY A 55 -4.55 12.40 2.40
CA GLY A 55 -4.28 13.82 2.37
C GLY A 55 -3.61 14.32 1.09
N MET A 56 -3.68 13.55 0.01
CA MET A 56 -3.01 13.89 -1.26
C MET A 56 -3.63 15.09 -1.95
N ASP A 57 -4.87 15.41 -1.65
CA ASP A 57 -5.62 16.53 -2.20
C ASP A 57 -5.48 17.82 -1.39
N SER A 58 -4.88 17.75 -0.20
CA SER A 58 -4.80 18.90 0.72
C SER A 58 -3.56 19.78 0.52
N GLY A 59 -2.54 19.25 -0.16
CA GLY A 59 -1.24 19.91 -0.29
C GLY A 59 -0.41 19.96 0.99
N ALA A 60 -0.95 19.44 2.09
CA ALA A 60 -0.23 19.39 3.36
C ALA A 60 0.68 18.15 3.39
N PRO A 61 1.82 18.21 4.13
CA PRO A 61 2.64 17.02 4.30
C PRO A 61 1.88 15.94 5.06
N PRO A 62 2.12 14.65 4.78
CA PRO A 62 1.44 13.57 5.50
C PRO A 62 1.84 13.57 6.98
N PRO A 63 0.95 13.09 7.87
CA PRO A 63 1.24 13.07 9.31
C PRO A 63 2.29 12.03 9.70
N TYR A 64 2.67 11.17 8.77
CA TYR A 64 3.70 10.15 9.00
C TYR A 64 4.38 9.82 7.67
N GLN A 65 5.51 9.16 7.75
CA GLN A 65 6.23 8.67 6.58
C GLN A 65 6.38 7.16 6.67
N ILE A 66 6.20 6.48 5.56
CA ILE A 66 6.37 5.03 5.47
C ILE A 66 7.18 4.72 4.21
N THR A 67 8.18 3.86 4.38
CA THR A 67 8.85 3.21 3.26
C THR A 67 8.69 1.71 3.43
N ALA A 68 8.85 0.96 2.36
CA ALA A 68 8.72 -0.49 2.40
C ALA A 68 9.90 -1.15 1.73
N GLU A 69 10.46 -2.15 2.39
CA GLU A 69 11.51 -2.99 1.83
C GLU A 69 10.87 -4.28 1.35
N LEU A 70 10.81 -4.44 0.04
CA LEU A 70 10.17 -5.57 -0.58
C LEU A 70 11.09 -6.79 -0.53
N HIS A 71 10.61 -7.89 0.02
CA HIS A 71 11.40 -9.12 0.14
C HIS A 71 11.09 -10.10 -0.99
N ASP A 72 9.84 -10.18 -1.41
CA ASP A 72 9.42 -11.08 -2.48
C ASP A 72 8.08 -10.65 -3.06
N VAL A 73 7.84 -11.03 -4.31
CA VAL A 73 6.55 -10.85 -4.97
C VAL A 73 6.20 -12.15 -5.68
N ILE A 74 5.00 -12.64 -5.42
CA ILE A 74 4.47 -13.87 -6.00
C ILE A 74 3.20 -13.50 -6.76
N ALA A 75 3.12 -13.89 -8.03
CA ALA A 75 1.95 -13.54 -8.85
C ALA A 75 1.54 -14.66 -9.78
N ASN A 76 0.25 -14.75 -9.98
CA ASN A 76 -0.37 -15.47 -11.08
C ASN A 76 -1.43 -14.56 -11.70
N ASP A 77 -2.27 -15.10 -12.60
CA ASP A 77 -3.27 -14.27 -13.28
C ASP A 77 -4.37 -13.75 -12.35
N ASP A 78 -4.58 -14.40 -11.22
CA ASP A 78 -5.68 -14.07 -10.29
C ASP A 78 -5.24 -13.25 -9.10
N HIS A 79 -4.03 -13.49 -8.58
CA HIS A 79 -3.57 -12.86 -7.35
C HIS A 79 -2.11 -12.44 -7.44
N THR A 80 -1.78 -11.32 -6.82
CA THR A 80 -0.41 -10.86 -6.61
C THR A 80 -0.21 -10.62 -5.13
N ILE A 81 0.86 -11.20 -4.57
CA ILE A 81 1.17 -11.08 -3.14
C ILE A 81 2.57 -10.49 -3.03
N SER A 82 2.69 -9.39 -2.29
CA SER A 82 3.99 -8.83 -1.93
C SER A 82 4.27 -9.04 -0.45
N LEU A 83 5.52 -9.38 -0.14
CA LEU A 83 6.01 -9.55 1.21
C LEU A 83 7.05 -8.48 1.49
N ALA A 84 6.82 -7.68 2.54
CA ALA A 84 7.65 -6.51 2.80
C ALA A 84 7.82 -6.27 4.29
N THR A 85 8.86 -5.49 4.63
CA THR A 85 8.99 -4.85 5.92
C THR A 85 8.75 -3.37 5.73
N ALA A 86 7.81 -2.82 6.46
CA ALA A 86 7.50 -1.39 6.44
C ALA A 86 8.27 -0.69 7.55
N HIS A 87 8.79 0.50 7.23
CA HIS A 87 9.49 1.37 8.17
C HIS A 87 8.71 2.67 8.27
N ALA A 88 8.14 2.95 9.43
CA ALA A 88 7.28 4.10 9.63
C ALA A 88 7.91 5.08 10.62
N THR A 89 7.68 6.37 10.39
CA THR A 89 8.10 7.45 11.29
C THR A 89 6.91 8.38 11.51
N LYS A 90 6.63 8.67 12.77
CA LYS A 90 5.54 9.57 13.16
C LYS A 90 5.90 10.27 14.47
N ASP A 91 5.87 11.59 14.49
CA ASP A 91 6.14 12.39 15.69
C ASP A 91 7.49 12.05 16.34
N GLY A 92 8.53 11.81 15.53
CA GLY A 92 9.87 11.47 16.01
C GLY A 92 10.03 10.02 16.48
N ARG A 93 8.97 9.23 16.40
CA ARG A 93 9.03 7.79 16.74
C ARG A 93 9.15 6.97 15.48
N THR A 94 9.82 5.83 15.57
CA THR A 94 9.97 4.88 14.47
C THR A 94 9.30 3.56 14.83
N PHE A 95 8.79 2.88 13.80
CA PHE A 95 8.14 1.59 13.98
C PHE A 95 8.31 0.76 12.72
N ASP A 96 8.81 -0.46 12.90
CA ASP A 96 8.96 -1.40 11.79
C ASP A 96 7.96 -2.54 11.96
N TYR A 97 7.34 -2.94 10.86
CA TYR A 97 6.40 -4.06 10.89
C TYR A 97 6.44 -4.83 9.58
N ARG A 98 6.10 -6.11 9.65
CA ARG A 98 6.00 -6.94 8.46
C ARG A 98 4.60 -6.87 7.90
N VAL A 99 4.51 -6.87 6.58
CA VAL A 99 3.24 -6.78 5.89
C VAL A 99 3.22 -7.71 4.69
N ALA A 100 2.08 -8.38 4.51
CA ALA A 100 1.75 -9.09 3.28
C ALA A 100 0.62 -8.31 2.62
N GLU A 101 0.80 -7.94 1.36
CA GLU A 101 -0.22 -7.24 0.60
C GLU A 101 -0.72 -8.16 -0.51
N ILE A 102 -2.04 -8.24 -0.66
CA ILE A 102 -2.67 -9.04 -1.69
C ILE A 102 -3.38 -8.08 -2.63
N TYR A 103 -3.07 -8.19 -3.92
CA TYR A 103 -3.66 -7.34 -4.95
C TYR A 103 -4.46 -8.18 -5.92
N HIS A 104 -5.63 -7.67 -6.32
CA HIS A 104 -6.30 -8.10 -7.53
C HIS A 104 -5.96 -7.09 -8.62
N ILE A 105 -5.46 -7.58 -9.74
CA ILE A 105 -5.01 -6.73 -10.86
C ILE A 105 -5.76 -7.18 -12.11
N LYS A 106 -6.33 -6.21 -12.82
CA LYS A 106 -7.04 -6.44 -14.07
C LYS A 106 -6.60 -5.39 -15.08
N ASP A 107 -6.18 -5.82 -16.25
CA ASP A 107 -5.76 -4.95 -17.35
C ASP A 107 -4.70 -3.93 -16.91
N GLY A 108 -3.74 -4.38 -16.10
CA GLY A 108 -2.65 -3.53 -15.62
C GLY A 108 -3.02 -2.54 -14.54
N LYS A 109 -4.21 -2.68 -13.93
CA LYS A 109 -4.67 -1.81 -12.85
C LYS A 109 -5.03 -2.62 -11.62
N ILE A 110 -4.69 -2.10 -10.44
CA ILE A 110 -5.11 -2.71 -9.18
C ILE A 110 -6.57 -2.38 -8.94
N THR A 111 -7.41 -3.41 -8.83
CA THR A 111 -8.84 -3.27 -8.57
C THR A 111 -9.18 -3.44 -7.09
N ALA A 112 -8.36 -4.18 -6.35
CA ALA A 112 -8.55 -4.36 -4.91
C ALA A 112 -7.21 -4.64 -4.24
N ARG A 113 -7.08 -4.21 -2.98
CA ARG A 113 -5.88 -4.44 -2.19
C ARG A 113 -6.26 -4.75 -0.75
N TRP A 114 -5.68 -5.81 -0.21
CA TRP A 114 -5.74 -6.16 1.20
C TRP A 114 -4.33 -6.15 1.78
N ALA A 115 -4.21 -5.83 3.06
CA ALA A 115 -2.94 -5.91 3.76
C ALA A 115 -3.12 -6.60 5.11
N PHE A 116 -2.15 -7.42 5.46
CA PHE A 116 -2.11 -8.17 6.71
C PHE A 116 -0.75 -8.02 7.36
N SER A 117 -0.72 -7.98 8.67
CA SER A 117 0.51 -7.77 9.43
C SER A 117 0.64 -8.80 10.53
N ASP A 118 1.85 -8.89 11.06
CA ASP A 118 2.15 -9.75 12.20
C ASP A 118 1.68 -9.16 13.55
N ASP A 119 1.35 -7.87 13.61
CA ASP A 119 0.86 -7.23 14.85
C ASP A 119 -0.04 -6.04 14.54
N THR A 120 -1.29 -6.34 14.25
CA THR A 120 -2.30 -5.31 13.92
C THR A 120 -2.51 -4.33 15.08
N GLN A 121 -2.48 -4.80 16.32
CA GLN A 121 -2.67 -3.93 17.49
C GLN A 121 -1.57 -2.87 17.58
N ALA A 122 -0.30 -3.28 17.41
CA ALA A 122 0.82 -2.36 17.46
C ALA A 122 0.73 -1.32 16.33
N ILE A 123 0.31 -1.73 15.13
CA ILE A 123 0.11 -0.81 14.01
C ILE A 123 -0.95 0.23 14.33
N ASN A 124 -2.09 -0.20 14.85
CA ASN A 124 -3.16 0.71 15.22
C ASN A 124 -2.69 1.69 16.30
N ASP A 125 -1.99 1.21 17.31
CA ASP A 125 -1.47 2.05 18.39
C ASP A 125 -0.50 3.10 17.86
N PHE A 126 0.37 2.72 16.93
CA PHE A 126 1.36 3.65 16.37
C PHE A 126 0.70 4.73 15.50
N PHE A 127 -0.17 4.34 14.57
CA PHE A 127 -0.73 5.27 13.59
C PHE A 127 -1.91 6.08 14.13
N GLN A 128 -2.70 5.51 15.01
CA GLN A 128 -3.84 6.23 15.60
C GLN A 128 -3.43 7.02 16.85
N GLY A 129 -2.22 6.83 17.28
CA GLY A 129 -1.48 7.77 18.09
C GLY A 129 -2.06 8.12 19.43
N ALA A 130 -2.50 7.16 20.14
CA ALA A 130 -2.77 7.49 21.52
C ALA A 130 -1.47 7.83 22.24
#